data_14eaa0539b7dd7efce6e5894f4331fea
#
_entry.id   14eaa0539b7dd7efce6e5894f4331fea
#
_cell.length_a   1.000
_cell.length_b   1.000
_cell.length_c   1.000
_cell.angle_alpha   90.00
_cell.angle_beta   90.00
_cell.angle_gamma   90.00
#
_symmetry.space_group_name_H-M   'P 1'
#
loop_
_entity.id
_entity.type
_entity.pdbx_description
1 polymer ?
#
loop_
_entity_poly.entity_id
_entity_poly.type
_entity_poly.pdbx_seq_one_letter_code
_entity_poly.pdbx_strand_id
1 'polypeptide(L)'
;MNRFGPYVILLLALVVLTGCFNGSPEERIHKILEKTAEKESDFTENQEPLNDLEKKEKEKYEKIIKLGLDDYEQIVELSDEATKNIDQREEIIEKEQSSMQSSKEQFNQIDEQIGKIDDEKIKKEATEMKKVMSERYSTYDNLYDAYQQSLAYDRELYELFKKEDLKMDELQVQIEKINTSYTKVLKANEEFNALTEKSNQKKESFYDSSGIEMADSTK
;
A
#
# COMPACT_ATOMS: atom_id res chain seq x y z
N MET A 1 23.70 -0.66 0.72
CA MET A 1 23.61 0.83 0.55
C MET A 1 22.25 1.24 1.06
N ASN A 2 22.21 1.85 2.26
CA ASN A 2 20.98 2.22 2.95
C ASN A 2 20.37 3.46 2.33
N ARG A 3 19.20 3.34 1.72
CA ARG A 3 18.33 4.49 1.43
C ARG A 3 16.85 4.06 1.54
N PHE A 4 16.42 3.68 2.75
CA PHE A 4 15.01 3.77 3.09
C PHE A 4 14.81 5.14 3.76
N GLY A 5 14.29 6.09 3.02
CA GLY A 5 13.86 7.38 3.58
C GLY A 5 12.55 7.18 4.34
N PRO A 6 12.31 7.93 5.42
CA PRO A 6 11.05 7.86 6.14
C PRO A 6 9.92 8.36 5.24
N TYR A 7 8.97 7.49 4.92
CA TYR A 7 7.75 7.87 4.23
C TYR A 7 6.86 8.63 5.21
N VAL A 8 6.75 9.94 5.01
CA VAL A 8 5.79 10.77 5.74
C VAL A 8 4.42 10.57 5.10
N ILE A 9 3.64 9.65 5.63
CA ILE A 9 2.22 9.53 5.33
C ILE A 9 1.50 10.63 6.11
N LEU A 10 1.04 11.65 5.40
CA LEU A 10 0.26 12.74 5.99
C LEU A 10 -1.16 12.24 6.30
N LEU A 11 -1.40 11.89 7.56
CA LEU A 11 -2.71 11.49 8.07
C LEU A 11 -3.60 12.73 8.20
N LEU A 12 -4.68 12.77 7.43
CA LEU A 12 -5.71 13.79 7.55
C LEU A 12 -6.67 13.40 8.70
N ALA A 13 -6.59 14.08 9.83
CA ALA A 13 -7.52 13.87 10.94
C ALA A 13 -8.89 14.49 10.66
N LEU A 14 -9.94 13.72 10.94
CA LEU A 14 -11.35 14.07 10.75
C LEU A 14 -11.91 14.85 11.93
N VAL A 15 -12.63 15.95 11.65
CA VAL A 15 -13.60 16.56 12.58
C VAL A 15 -15.00 16.37 12.02
N VAL A 16 -15.82 15.60 12.74
CA VAL A 16 -17.21 15.33 12.37
C VAL A 16 -18.08 16.52 12.77
N LEU A 17 -18.59 17.26 11.79
CA LEU A 17 -19.71 18.18 11.97
C LEU A 17 -21.00 17.48 11.55
N THR A 18 -21.79 17.03 12.55
CA THR A 18 -23.14 16.50 12.34
C THR A 18 -24.11 17.63 12.00
N GLY A 19 -24.32 17.84 10.71
CA GLY A 19 -25.38 18.69 10.20
C GLY A 19 -26.29 17.91 9.26
N CYS A 20 -27.54 17.67 9.65
CA CYS A 20 -28.58 17.19 8.73
C CYS A 20 -28.86 18.24 7.68
N PHE A 21 -28.37 18.03 6.43
CA PHE A 21 -28.79 18.82 5.28
C PHE A 21 -28.71 17.99 4.00
N ASN A 22 -29.67 18.23 3.10
CA ASN A 22 -29.54 17.94 1.69
C ASN A 22 -28.46 18.87 1.10
N GLY A 23 -27.18 18.61 1.43
CA GLY A 23 -26.05 19.43 1.01
C GLY A 23 -25.88 19.45 -0.52
N SER A 24 -25.12 20.45 -1.02
CA SER A 24 -24.74 20.54 -2.44
C SER A 24 -24.02 19.27 -2.93
N PRO A 25 -23.94 19.02 -4.24
CA PRO A 25 -23.16 17.92 -4.77
C PRO A 25 -21.71 17.93 -4.27
N GLU A 26 -21.10 19.11 -4.15
CA GLU A 26 -19.73 19.30 -3.66
C GLU A 26 -19.58 18.88 -2.19
N GLU A 27 -20.52 19.27 -1.31
CA GLU A 27 -20.52 18.84 0.09
C GLU A 27 -20.72 17.31 0.23
N ARG A 28 -21.48 16.70 -0.67
CA ARG A 28 -21.62 15.24 -0.71
C ARG A 28 -20.33 14.55 -1.17
N ILE A 29 -19.65 15.13 -2.16
CA ILE A 29 -18.32 14.66 -2.58
C ILE A 29 -17.35 14.74 -1.41
N HIS A 30 -17.32 15.84 -0.67
CA HIS A 30 -16.49 15.98 0.52
C HIS A 30 -16.76 14.83 1.52
N LYS A 31 -18.03 14.55 1.85
CA LYS A 31 -18.39 13.45 2.76
C LYS A 31 -18.00 12.06 2.22
N ILE A 32 -18.05 11.86 0.90
CA ILE A 32 -17.59 10.62 0.28
C ILE A 32 -16.08 10.50 0.47
N LEU A 33 -15.31 11.57 0.25
CA LEU A 33 -13.85 11.58 0.40
C LEU A 33 -13.42 11.34 1.85
N GLU A 34 -14.14 11.90 2.84
CA GLU A 34 -13.90 11.62 4.27
C GLU A 34 -14.06 10.12 4.57
N LYS A 35 -15.21 9.56 4.19
CA LYS A 35 -15.47 8.13 4.38
C LYS A 35 -14.50 7.23 3.61
N THR A 36 -14.02 7.68 2.45
CA THR A 36 -13.00 7.00 1.65
C THR A 36 -11.70 6.92 2.44
N ALA A 37 -11.28 8.04 3.04
CA ALA A 37 -10.07 8.09 3.87
C ALA A 37 -10.20 7.22 5.15
N GLU A 38 -11.38 7.22 5.80
CA GLU A 38 -11.64 6.32 6.93
C GLU A 38 -11.46 4.84 6.57
N LYS A 39 -11.83 4.44 5.34
CA LYS A 39 -11.67 3.07 4.87
C LYS A 39 -10.22 2.68 4.59
N GLU A 40 -9.30 3.64 4.46
CA GLU A 40 -7.86 3.40 4.27
C GLU A 40 -7.08 3.35 5.61
N SER A 41 -7.74 3.36 6.78
CA SER A 41 -7.06 3.32 8.08
C SER A 41 -6.17 2.09 8.24
N ASP A 42 -6.70 0.90 7.91
CA ASP A 42 -5.95 -0.35 8.04
C ASP A 42 -4.68 -0.35 7.14
N PHE A 43 -4.77 0.22 5.93
CA PHE A 43 -3.60 0.40 5.07
C PHE A 43 -2.51 1.23 5.78
N THR A 44 -2.89 2.33 6.42
CA THR A 44 -1.95 3.22 7.10
C THR A 44 -1.36 2.58 8.36
N GLU A 45 -2.19 1.91 9.17
CA GLU A 45 -1.79 1.30 10.43
C GLU A 45 -0.87 0.08 10.25
N ASN A 46 -0.97 -0.60 9.12
CA ASN A 46 -0.20 -1.80 8.84
C ASN A 46 1.20 -1.54 8.25
N GLN A 47 1.53 -0.30 7.84
CA GLN A 47 2.82 0.02 7.22
C GLN A 47 4.03 -0.22 8.16
N GLU A 48 3.94 0.21 9.43
CA GLU A 48 5.02 0.01 10.40
C GLU A 48 5.19 -1.47 10.76
N PRO A 49 4.13 -2.24 11.12
CA PRO A 49 4.23 -3.69 11.30
C PRO A 49 4.83 -4.45 10.12
N LEU A 50 4.46 -4.08 8.88
CA LEU A 50 4.99 -4.70 7.68
C LEU A 50 6.50 -4.47 7.53
N ASN A 51 6.96 -3.22 7.69
CA ASN A 51 8.37 -2.86 7.66
C ASN A 51 9.19 -3.61 8.73
N ASP A 52 8.64 -3.79 9.92
CA ASP A 52 9.30 -4.54 11.02
C ASP A 52 9.45 -6.03 10.67
N LEU A 53 8.45 -6.62 10.02
CA LEU A 53 8.53 -8.00 9.56
C LEU A 53 9.57 -8.17 8.44
N GLU A 54 9.63 -7.26 7.48
CA GLU A 54 10.65 -7.26 6.42
C GLU A 54 12.07 -7.18 6.99
N LYS A 55 12.26 -6.33 8.00
CA LYS A 55 13.56 -6.23 8.68
C LYS A 55 13.93 -7.53 9.40
N LYS A 56 12.99 -8.14 10.12
CA LYS A 56 13.21 -9.42 10.82
C LYS A 56 13.52 -10.55 9.86
N GLU A 57 12.85 -10.60 8.72
CA GLU A 57 13.14 -11.59 7.68
C GLU A 57 14.56 -11.42 7.12
N LYS A 58 14.95 -10.19 6.78
CA LYS A 58 16.29 -9.88 6.32
C LYS A 58 17.36 -10.32 7.34
N GLU A 59 17.14 -10.10 8.64
CA GLU A 59 18.04 -10.54 9.70
C GLU A 59 18.19 -12.07 9.74
N LYS A 60 17.11 -12.82 9.49
CA LYS A 60 17.14 -14.28 9.41
C LYS A 60 17.91 -14.77 8.18
N TYR A 61 17.62 -14.19 7.03
CA TYR A 61 18.38 -14.45 5.81
C TYR A 61 19.88 -14.22 5.99
N GLU A 62 20.27 -13.07 6.57
CA GLU A 62 21.68 -12.75 6.84
C GLU A 62 22.35 -13.73 7.84
N LYS A 63 21.59 -14.34 8.75
CA LYS A 63 22.09 -15.40 9.61
C LYS A 63 22.31 -16.69 8.83
N ILE A 64 21.29 -17.12 8.05
CA ILE A 64 21.37 -18.35 7.25
C ILE A 64 22.61 -18.35 6.33
N ILE A 65 22.85 -17.26 5.59
CA ILE A 65 24.00 -17.21 4.66
C ILE A 65 25.37 -17.17 5.34
N LYS A 66 25.44 -16.95 6.66
CA LYS A 66 26.68 -17.01 7.45
C LYS A 66 26.94 -18.38 8.06
N LEU A 67 25.95 -19.27 8.08
CA LEU A 67 26.07 -20.62 8.61
C LEU A 67 26.77 -21.53 7.60
N GLY A 68 27.46 -22.57 8.10
CA GLY A 68 28.08 -23.60 7.29
C GLY A 68 27.20 -24.84 7.19
N LEU A 69 27.66 -25.83 6.39
CA LEU A 69 26.92 -27.09 6.22
C LEU A 69 26.74 -27.88 7.51
N ASP A 70 27.63 -27.69 8.50
CA ASP A 70 27.53 -28.34 9.81
C ASP A 70 26.39 -27.75 10.69
N ASP A 71 25.83 -26.61 10.30
CA ASP A 71 24.75 -25.91 11.01
C ASP A 71 23.37 -26.16 10.37
N TYR A 72 23.19 -27.26 9.64
CA TYR A 72 21.97 -27.53 8.86
C TYR A 72 20.67 -27.46 9.69
N GLU A 73 20.67 -28.01 10.90
CA GLU A 73 19.50 -27.94 11.80
C GLU A 73 19.10 -26.47 12.10
N GLN A 74 20.09 -25.61 12.30
CA GLN A 74 19.83 -24.18 12.55
C GLN A 74 19.35 -23.45 11.28
N ILE A 75 19.84 -23.85 10.10
CA ILE A 75 19.34 -23.34 8.81
C ILE A 75 17.86 -23.68 8.65
N VAL A 76 17.46 -24.90 8.94
CA VAL A 76 16.04 -25.35 8.88
C VAL A 76 15.18 -24.54 9.86
N GLU A 77 15.61 -24.38 11.11
CA GLU A 77 14.88 -23.61 12.12
C GLU A 77 14.68 -22.15 11.69
N LEU A 78 15.74 -21.48 11.24
CA LEU A 78 15.66 -20.11 10.76
C LEU A 78 14.79 -19.95 9.50
N SER A 79 14.80 -20.96 8.62
CA SER A 79 13.96 -20.99 7.42
C SER A 79 12.48 -21.14 7.78
N ASP A 80 12.15 -21.98 8.75
CA ASP A 80 10.79 -22.12 9.25
C ASP A 80 10.29 -20.85 9.94
N GLU A 81 11.16 -20.17 10.70
CA GLU A 81 10.83 -18.86 11.28
C GLU A 81 10.62 -17.77 10.21
N ALA A 82 11.42 -17.78 9.14
CA ALA A 82 11.26 -16.85 8.04
C ALA A 82 9.96 -17.13 7.26
N THR A 83 9.61 -18.39 7.06
CA THR A 83 8.32 -18.77 6.44
C THR A 83 7.13 -18.27 7.28
N LYS A 84 7.16 -18.39 8.60
CA LYS A 84 6.12 -17.81 9.48
C LYS A 84 6.06 -16.29 9.39
N ASN A 85 7.20 -15.62 9.20
CA ASN A 85 7.23 -14.19 8.98
C ASN A 85 6.58 -13.80 7.64
N ILE A 86 6.81 -14.58 6.58
CA ILE A 86 6.15 -14.40 5.29
C ILE A 86 4.63 -14.57 5.42
N ASP A 87 4.15 -15.57 6.17
CA ASP A 87 2.72 -15.76 6.45
C ASP A 87 2.11 -14.53 7.13
N GLN A 88 2.80 -13.94 8.10
CA GLN A 88 2.36 -12.71 8.77
C GLN A 88 2.31 -11.50 7.83
N ARG A 89 3.29 -11.37 6.94
CA ARG A 89 3.29 -10.31 5.92
C ARG A 89 2.14 -10.49 4.94
N GLU A 90 1.86 -11.72 4.51
CA GLU A 90 0.74 -12.05 3.64
C GLU A 90 -0.60 -11.66 4.27
N GLU A 91 -0.83 -11.99 5.55
CA GLU A 91 -2.03 -11.57 6.30
C GLU A 91 -2.19 -10.04 6.37
N ILE A 92 -1.10 -9.32 6.53
CA ILE A 92 -1.12 -7.85 6.59
C ILE A 92 -1.52 -7.26 5.24
N ILE A 93 -0.87 -7.67 4.15
CA ILE A 93 -1.17 -7.10 2.83
C ILE A 93 -2.56 -7.51 2.31
N GLU A 94 -3.12 -8.65 2.74
CA GLU A 94 -4.50 -9.02 2.46
C GLU A 94 -5.49 -8.07 3.17
N LYS A 95 -5.21 -7.67 4.42
CA LYS A 95 -6.00 -6.65 5.12
C LYS A 95 -5.90 -5.29 4.44
N GLU A 96 -4.70 -4.88 4.04
CA GLU A 96 -4.49 -3.64 3.28
C GLU A 96 -5.28 -3.65 1.96
N GLN A 97 -5.23 -4.76 1.21
CA GLN A 97 -5.99 -4.91 -0.03
C GLN A 97 -7.50 -4.81 0.21
N SER A 98 -8.01 -5.44 1.27
CA SER A 98 -9.42 -5.35 1.64
C SER A 98 -9.83 -3.92 2.00
N SER A 99 -8.99 -3.20 2.74
CA SER A 99 -9.15 -1.80 3.09
C SER A 99 -9.20 -0.91 1.84
N MET A 100 -8.25 -1.09 0.92
CA MET A 100 -8.17 -0.33 -0.34
C MET A 100 -9.36 -0.62 -1.27
N GLN A 101 -9.84 -1.86 -1.33
CA GLN A 101 -11.06 -2.20 -2.10
C GLN A 101 -12.31 -1.55 -1.49
N SER A 102 -12.45 -1.58 -0.16
CA SER A 102 -13.55 -0.91 0.54
C SER A 102 -13.53 0.61 0.33
N SER A 103 -12.33 1.20 0.33
CA SER A 103 -12.12 2.62 0.01
C SER A 103 -12.53 2.94 -1.43
N LYS A 104 -12.10 2.12 -2.41
CA LYS A 104 -12.46 2.25 -3.84
C LYS A 104 -13.97 2.18 -4.06
N GLU A 105 -14.65 1.25 -3.39
CA GLU A 105 -16.11 1.11 -3.47
C GLU A 105 -16.82 2.35 -2.91
N GLN A 106 -16.36 2.87 -1.76
CA GLN A 106 -16.88 4.10 -1.19
C GLN A 106 -16.63 5.30 -2.10
N PHE A 107 -15.43 5.40 -2.68
CA PHE A 107 -15.04 6.47 -3.59
C PHE A 107 -15.87 6.47 -4.87
N ASN A 108 -16.23 5.33 -5.43
CA ASN A 108 -17.00 5.24 -6.68
C ASN A 108 -18.38 5.91 -6.58
N GLN A 109 -18.91 6.19 -5.39
CA GLN A 109 -20.14 6.95 -5.20
C GLN A 109 -20.03 8.42 -5.65
N ILE A 110 -18.80 8.92 -5.87
CA ILE A 110 -18.56 10.29 -6.33
C ILE A 110 -19.18 10.55 -7.72
N ASP A 111 -19.32 9.53 -8.56
CA ASP A 111 -19.79 9.67 -9.94
C ASP A 111 -21.19 10.28 -10.03
N GLU A 112 -22.09 9.83 -9.17
CA GLU A 112 -23.44 10.36 -9.12
C GLU A 112 -23.46 11.85 -8.74
N GLN A 113 -22.54 12.26 -7.88
CA GLN A 113 -22.48 13.65 -7.43
C GLN A 113 -21.80 14.56 -8.44
N ILE A 114 -20.74 14.11 -9.10
CA ILE A 114 -20.09 14.84 -10.20
C ILE A 114 -21.09 15.16 -11.31
N GLY A 115 -21.99 14.20 -11.62
CA GLY A 115 -23.05 14.41 -12.61
C GLY A 115 -24.04 15.52 -12.27
N LYS A 116 -24.15 15.89 -10.98
CA LYS A 116 -25.07 16.92 -10.46
C LYS A 116 -24.44 18.30 -10.28
N ILE A 117 -23.14 18.45 -10.50
CA ILE A 117 -22.46 19.74 -10.41
C ILE A 117 -22.85 20.59 -11.64
N ASP A 118 -23.37 21.78 -11.39
CA ASP A 118 -23.76 22.73 -12.44
C ASP A 118 -22.59 23.61 -12.92
N ASP A 119 -21.67 23.96 -12.02
CA ASP A 119 -20.47 24.76 -12.36
C ASP A 119 -19.46 23.90 -13.13
N GLU A 120 -19.22 24.26 -14.38
CA GLU A 120 -18.32 23.51 -15.29
C GLU A 120 -16.85 23.49 -14.80
N LYS A 121 -16.39 24.52 -14.08
CA LYS A 121 -15.03 24.55 -13.52
C LYS A 121 -14.91 23.55 -12.37
N ILE A 122 -15.84 23.57 -11.43
CA ILE A 122 -15.86 22.65 -10.28
C ILE A 122 -16.02 21.20 -10.77
N LYS A 123 -16.92 20.98 -11.72
CA LYS A 123 -17.12 19.66 -12.34
C LYS A 123 -15.87 19.11 -12.99
N LYS A 124 -15.10 19.97 -13.67
CA LYS A 124 -13.82 19.60 -14.27
C LYS A 124 -12.81 19.17 -13.19
N GLU A 125 -12.65 19.95 -12.11
CA GLU A 125 -11.74 19.61 -11.00
C GLU A 125 -12.13 18.28 -10.34
N ALA A 126 -13.42 18.07 -10.06
CA ALA A 126 -13.93 16.82 -9.50
C ALA A 126 -13.67 15.63 -10.44
N THR A 127 -13.82 15.81 -11.75
CA THR A 127 -13.56 14.78 -12.75
C THR A 127 -12.07 14.42 -12.83
N GLU A 128 -11.18 15.43 -12.77
CA GLU A 128 -9.74 15.22 -12.76
C GLU A 128 -9.28 14.53 -11.46
N MET A 129 -9.82 14.93 -10.31
CA MET A 129 -9.60 14.27 -9.03
C MET A 129 -10.00 12.79 -9.09
N LYS A 130 -11.21 12.50 -9.59
CA LYS A 130 -11.69 11.13 -9.77
C LYS A 130 -10.74 10.30 -10.61
N LYS A 131 -10.28 10.85 -11.74
CA LYS A 131 -9.35 10.17 -12.64
C LYS A 131 -8.07 9.76 -11.91
N VAL A 132 -7.43 10.69 -11.19
CA VAL A 132 -6.18 10.42 -10.46
C VAL A 132 -6.38 9.40 -9.34
N MET A 133 -7.49 9.49 -8.59
CA MET A 133 -7.82 8.51 -7.55
C MET A 133 -8.05 7.11 -8.14
N SER A 134 -8.71 7.01 -9.28
CA SER A 134 -8.92 5.72 -9.96
C SER A 134 -7.59 5.11 -10.45
N GLU A 135 -6.68 5.94 -10.96
CA GLU A 135 -5.32 5.51 -11.32
C GLU A 135 -4.55 5.03 -10.08
N ARG A 136 -4.66 5.74 -8.94
CA ARG A 136 -4.05 5.34 -7.67
C ARG A 136 -4.51 3.96 -7.20
N TYR A 137 -5.82 3.67 -7.23
CA TYR A 137 -6.33 2.36 -6.87
C TYR A 137 -5.82 1.25 -7.81
N SER A 138 -5.80 1.50 -9.11
CA SER A 138 -5.26 0.52 -10.07
C SER A 138 -3.77 0.27 -9.87
N THR A 139 -3.02 1.29 -9.47
CA THR A 139 -1.59 1.15 -9.17
C THR A 139 -1.37 0.40 -7.87
N TYR A 140 -2.26 0.57 -6.88
CA TYR A 140 -2.21 -0.24 -5.66
C TYR A 140 -2.49 -1.72 -5.95
N ASP A 141 -3.47 -2.04 -6.80
CA ASP A 141 -3.72 -3.42 -7.24
C ASP A 141 -2.44 -4.05 -7.85
N ASN A 142 -1.71 -3.30 -8.69
CA ASN A 142 -0.43 -3.76 -9.25
C ASN A 142 0.68 -3.93 -8.18
N LEU A 143 0.71 -3.07 -7.17
CA LEU A 143 1.64 -3.16 -6.04
C LEU A 143 1.36 -4.42 -5.22
N TYR A 144 0.09 -4.68 -4.90
CA TYR A 144 -0.35 -5.87 -4.20
C TYR A 144 0.06 -7.15 -4.93
N ASP A 145 -0.23 -7.25 -6.23
CA ASP A 145 0.13 -8.41 -7.05
C ASP A 145 1.65 -8.64 -7.09
N ALA A 146 2.43 -7.56 -7.23
CA ALA A 146 3.89 -7.64 -7.24
C ALA A 146 4.44 -8.10 -5.89
N TYR A 147 3.84 -7.63 -4.79
CA TYR A 147 4.25 -8.01 -3.44
C TYR A 147 3.91 -9.47 -3.14
N GLN A 148 2.70 -9.92 -3.48
CA GLN A 148 2.31 -11.34 -3.37
C GLN A 148 3.27 -12.26 -4.14
N GLN A 149 3.66 -11.85 -5.34
CA GLN A 149 4.63 -12.62 -6.13
C GLN A 149 6.00 -12.67 -5.45
N SER A 150 6.44 -11.58 -4.78
CA SER A 150 7.71 -11.58 -4.06
C SER A 150 7.66 -12.48 -2.83
N LEU A 151 6.56 -12.48 -2.06
CA LEU A 151 6.37 -13.40 -0.95
C LEU A 151 6.42 -14.89 -1.39
N ALA A 152 5.84 -15.20 -2.55
CA ALA A 152 5.92 -16.55 -3.09
C ALA A 152 7.37 -16.96 -3.40
N TYR A 153 8.17 -16.05 -3.97
CA TYR A 153 9.58 -16.33 -4.24
C TYR A 153 10.44 -16.40 -2.98
N ASP A 154 10.15 -15.58 -1.96
CA ASP A 154 10.81 -15.66 -0.66
C ASP A 154 10.52 -17.02 -0.01
N ARG A 155 9.28 -17.50 -0.06
CA ARG A 155 8.88 -18.83 0.45
C ARG A 155 9.64 -19.94 -0.29
N GLU A 156 9.74 -19.88 -1.61
CA GLU A 156 10.55 -20.82 -2.41
C GLU A 156 12.02 -20.84 -1.96
N LEU A 157 12.60 -19.67 -1.64
CA LEU A 157 13.98 -19.58 -1.14
C LEU A 157 14.17 -20.34 0.16
N TYR A 158 13.28 -20.12 1.15
CA TYR A 158 13.41 -20.80 2.44
C TYR A 158 13.13 -22.30 2.34
N GLU A 159 12.31 -22.75 1.39
CA GLU A 159 12.19 -24.18 1.08
C GLU A 159 13.46 -24.75 0.40
N LEU A 160 14.15 -23.96 -0.40
CA LEU A 160 15.45 -24.36 -0.96
C LEU A 160 16.50 -24.54 0.14
N PHE A 161 16.59 -23.63 1.13
CA PHE A 161 17.54 -23.75 2.22
C PHE A 161 17.35 -25.01 3.08
N LYS A 162 16.17 -25.61 3.08
CA LYS A 162 15.88 -26.86 3.81
C LYS A 162 16.28 -28.13 3.03
N LYS A 163 16.89 -28.02 1.84
CA LYS A 163 17.39 -29.17 1.08
C LYS A 163 18.80 -29.50 1.48
N GLU A 164 19.08 -30.74 1.85
CA GLU A 164 20.44 -31.22 2.16
C GLU A 164 21.37 -31.19 0.95
N ASP A 165 20.82 -31.36 -0.25
CA ASP A 165 21.55 -31.39 -1.54
C ASP A 165 21.38 -30.12 -2.35
N LEU A 166 21.14 -28.97 -1.68
CA LEU A 166 20.97 -27.65 -2.32
C LEU A 166 22.16 -27.35 -3.24
N LYS A 167 21.83 -27.02 -4.50
CA LYS A 167 22.81 -26.62 -5.49
C LYS A 167 22.91 -25.10 -5.58
N MET A 168 24.11 -24.61 -5.73
CA MET A 168 24.39 -23.18 -5.83
C MET A 168 23.73 -22.49 -7.02
N ASP A 169 23.57 -23.20 -8.16
CA ASP A 169 22.88 -22.68 -9.33
C ASP A 169 21.36 -22.53 -9.08
N GLU A 170 20.72 -23.47 -8.36
CA GLU A 170 19.31 -23.35 -7.95
C GLU A 170 19.11 -22.11 -7.06
N LEU A 171 20.00 -21.91 -6.09
CA LEU A 171 19.97 -20.76 -5.20
C LEU A 171 20.16 -19.45 -5.96
N GLN A 172 21.14 -19.39 -6.87
CA GLN A 172 21.37 -18.21 -7.68
C GLN A 172 20.16 -17.83 -8.53
N VAL A 173 19.53 -18.79 -9.21
CA VAL A 173 18.30 -18.56 -9.99
C VAL A 173 17.18 -18.02 -9.11
N GLN A 174 17.00 -18.55 -7.89
CA GLN A 174 15.97 -18.07 -6.98
C GLN A 174 16.24 -16.64 -6.49
N ILE A 175 17.48 -16.31 -6.16
CA ILE A 175 17.87 -14.93 -5.77
C ILE A 175 17.62 -13.96 -6.94
N GLU A 176 17.87 -14.33 -8.17
CA GLU A 176 17.60 -13.49 -9.34
C GLU A 176 16.09 -13.24 -9.52
N LYS A 177 15.23 -14.24 -9.30
CA LYS A 177 13.77 -14.07 -9.30
C LYS A 177 13.33 -13.09 -8.20
N ILE A 178 13.84 -13.25 -6.97
CA ILE A 178 13.54 -12.39 -5.83
C ILE A 178 13.94 -10.94 -6.14
N ASN A 179 15.18 -10.71 -6.58
CA ASN A 179 15.66 -9.36 -6.91
C ASN A 179 14.80 -8.70 -8.00
N THR A 180 14.39 -9.48 -9.01
CA THR A 180 13.53 -9.00 -10.09
C THR A 180 12.14 -8.65 -9.58
N SER A 181 11.54 -9.47 -8.69
CA SER A 181 10.22 -9.21 -8.14
C SER A 181 10.22 -8.00 -7.23
N TYR A 182 11.20 -7.86 -6.33
CA TYR A 182 11.32 -6.67 -5.47
C TYR A 182 11.59 -5.38 -6.25
N THR A 183 12.27 -5.45 -7.39
CA THR A 183 12.38 -4.29 -8.29
C THR A 183 11.01 -3.82 -8.79
N LYS A 184 10.09 -4.76 -9.09
CA LYS A 184 8.72 -4.42 -9.48
C LYS A 184 7.92 -3.82 -8.32
N VAL A 185 8.07 -4.40 -7.11
CA VAL A 185 7.44 -3.86 -5.89
C VAL A 185 7.87 -2.42 -5.65
N LEU A 186 9.18 -2.14 -5.68
CA LEU A 186 9.71 -0.79 -5.48
C LEU A 186 9.16 0.20 -6.51
N LYS A 187 9.13 -0.19 -7.78
CA LYS A 187 8.59 0.64 -8.85
C LYS A 187 7.10 0.93 -8.66
N ALA A 188 6.30 -0.10 -8.35
CA ALA A 188 4.87 0.06 -8.12
C ALA A 188 4.58 0.93 -6.88
N ASN A 189 5.40 0.80 -5.83
CA ASN A 189 5.32 1.65 -4.63
C ASN A 189 5.63 3.12 -4.95
N GLU A 190 6.69 3.39 -5.72
CA GLU A 190 7.02 4.76 -6.15
C GLU A 190 5.89 5.38 -6.98
N GLU A 191 5.29 4.63 -7.90
CA GLU A 191 4.15 5.08 -8.72
C GLU A 191 2.91 5.33 -7.85
N PHE A 192 2.62 4.44 -6.89
CA PHE A 192 1.51 4.61 -5.95
C PHE A 192 1.67 5.86 -5.08
N ASN A 193 2.88 6.09 -4.54
CA ASN A 193 3.17 7.27 -3.72
C ASN A 193 3.03 8.57 -4.53
N ALA A 194 3.53 8.60 -5.77
CA ALA A 194 3.39 9.74 -6.66
C ALA A 194 1.91 10.05 -6.99
N LEU A 195 1.09 9.00 -7.20
CA LEU A 195 -0.34 9.16 -7.44
C LEU A 195 -1.10 9.56 -6.16
N THR A 196 -0.65 9.13 -4.99
CA THR A 196 -1.20 9.56 -3.69
C THR A 196 -0.99 11.07 -3.49
N GLU A 197 0.23 11.56 -3.74
CA GLU A 197 0.53 12.99 -3.68
C GLU A 197 -0.31 13.79 -4.69
N LYS A 198 -0.35 13.34 -5.93
CA LYS A 198 -1.15 13.97 -6.99
C LYS A 198 -2.64 13.98 -6.67
N SER A 199 -3.15 12.91 -6.06
CA SER A 199 -4.53 12.80 -5.61
C SER A 199 -4.86 13.83 -4.53
N ASN A 200 -3.96 14.02 -3.55
CA ASN A 200 -4.12 15.04 -2.52
C ASN A 200 -4.14 16.46 -3.12
N GLN A 201 -3.25 16.76 -4.07
CA GLN A 201 -3.25 18.03 -4.79
C GLN A 201 -4.56 18.27 -5.57
N LYS A 202 -5.11 17.23 -6.22
CA LYS A 202 -6.38 17.33 -6.92
C LYS A 202 -7.58 17.52 -5.97
N LYS A 203 -7.54 16.87 -4.82
CA LYS A 203 -8.54 17.07 -3.76
C LYS A 203 -8.52 18.50 -3.24
N GLU A 204 -7.34 19.05 -2.97
CA GLU A 204 -7.16 20.44 -2.57
C GLU A 204 -7.70 21.41 -3.63
N SER A 205 -7.34 21.23 -4.92
CA SER A 205 -7.85 22.05 -6.02
C SER A 205 -9.38 22.02 -6.14
N PHE A 206 -10.00 20.86 -5.90
CA PHE A 206 -11.45 20.71 -5.87
C PHE A 206 -12.07 21.48 -4.69
N TYR A 207 -11.49 21.40 -3.50
CA TYR A 207 -11.97 22.12 -2.31
C TYR A 207 -11.87 23.63 -2.50
N ASP A 208 -10.76 24.12 -2.99
CA ASP A 208 -10.56 25.53 -3.29
C ASP A 208 -11.58 26.06 -4.30
N SER A 209 -11.86 25.28 -5.36
CA SER A 209 -12.83 25.68 -6.39
C SER A 209 -14.28 25.62 -5.91
N SER A 210 -14.61 24.73 -4.99
CA SER A 210 -15.95 24.54 -4.44
C SER A 210 -16.24 25.40 -3.19
N GLY A 211 -15.23 26.10 -2.65
CA GLY A 211 -15.37 26.89 -1.42
C GLY A 211 -15.56 26.04 -0.16
N ILE A 212 -15.16 24.78 -0.19
CA ILE A 212 -15.18 23.90 0.97
C ILE A 212 -13.93 24.18 1.80
N GLU A 213 -14.11 24.65 3.03
CA GLU A 213 -13.00 24.83 3.97
C GLU A 213 -12.47 23.46 4.41
N MET A 214 -11.19 23.20 4.16
CA MET A 214 -10.50 22.06 4.76
C MET A 214 -10.35 22.34 6.26
N ALA A 215 -10.77 21.40 7.11
CA ALA A 215 -10.44 21.47 8.52
C ALA A 215 -8.91 21.50 8.67
N ASP A 216 -8.40 22.54 9.34
CA ASP A 216 -6.97 22.76 9.56
C ASP A 216 -6.30 21.51 10.15
N SER A 217 -5.48 20.83 9.39
CA SER A 217 -4.70 19.65 9.82
C SER A 217 -3.44 20.05 10.62
N THR A 218 -3.54 21.17 11.38
CA THR A 218 -2.50 21.60 12.30
C THR A 218 -2.87 21.25 13.74
N LYS A 219 -2.52 20.01 14.13
CA LYS A 219 -2.09 19.70 15.52
C LYS A 219 -1.29 18.41 15.57
#